data_7832cd5ca3256525507b040d4173de11
#
_entry.id   7832cd5ca3256525507b040d4173de11
#
_cell.length_a   1.000
_cell.length_b   1.000
_cell.length_c   1.000
_cell.angle_alpha   90.00
_cell.angle_beta   90.00
_cell.angle_gamma   90.00
#
_symmetry.space_group_name_H-M   'P 1'
#
loop_
_entity.id
_entity.type
_entity.pdbx_description
1 polymer ?
#
loop_
_entity_poly.entity_id
_entity_poly.type
_entity_poly.pdbx_seq_one_letter_code
_entity_poly.pdbx_strand_id
1 'polypeptide(L)'
;MSDQKKTALRILHRNKNVDVVINDTDKNVGPTCAGKNDVINECTRQLYEKRVYNQLTKEKAEQLIQVIRKRLENVVNNHMIKGFCSKKEQQFLLSNLNRFKVPHFYIIWKILKNPFVGRPTVAGYNWILSPASIFVGHYLKEFCTKFDAILMDSLRLVKFLEKEKFDSDDFLFTVDFASLYTNIPVKHAIELMKEIVFFFLIPRNPRAWSPVEKDLTGG
;
A
#
# COMPACT_ATOMS: atom_id res chain seq x y z
N MET A 1 8.96 24.77 3.93
CA MET A 1 8.26 24.93 5.22
C MET A 1 8.49 26.35 5.69
N SER A 2 7.45 27.14 5.95
CA SER A 2 7.57 28.53 6.39
C SER A 2 8.27 28.63 7.75
N ASP A 3 8.93 29.79 8.03
CA ASP A 3 9.62 29.98 9.30
C ASP A 3 8.69 29.95 10.51
N GLN A 4 7.43 30.31 10.35
CA GLN A 4 6.39 30.18 11.36
C GLN A 4 6.14 28.71 11.72
N LYS A 5 6.10 27.80 10.74
CA LYS A 5 5.96 26.35 10.98
C LYS A 5 7.18 25.76 11.69
N LYS A 6 8.39 26.22 11.35
CA LYS A 6 9.63 25.81 12.05
C LYS A 6 9.63 26.28 13.51
N THR A 7 9.19 27.51 13.74
CA THR A 7 9.10 28.08 15.08
C THR A 7 8.06 27.36 15.95
N ALA A 8 6.88 27.08 15.41
CA ALA A 8 5.84 26.32 16.10
C ALA A 8 6.33 24.91 16.50
N LEU A 9 7.00 24.20 15.57
CA LEU A 9 7.60 22.90 15.86
C LEU A 9 8.69 22.97 16.92
N ARG A 10 9.53 24.02 16.93
CA ARG A 10 10.56 24.24 17.97
C ARG A 10 9.94 24.48 19.34
N ILE A 11 8.85 25.24 19.42
CA ILE A 11 8.11 25.50 20.65
C ILE A 11 7.51 24.20 21.20
N LEU A 12 6.89 23.39 20.34
CA LEU A 12 6.33 22.08 20.71
C LEU A 12 7.42 21.10 21.17
N HIS A 13 8.58 21.06 20.51
CA HIS A 13 9.72 20.23 20.93
C HIS A 13 10.37 20.68 22.25
N ARG A 14 10.34 21.96 22.57
CA ARG A 14 10.87 22.49 23.85
C ARG A 14 9.98 22.17 25.03
N ASN A 15 8.68 22.08 24.83
CA ASN A 15 7.74 21.74 25.90
C ASN A 15 7.64 20.21 26.06
N LYS A 16 8.63 19.64 26.76
CA LYS A 16 8.70 18.18 27.03
C LYS A 16 7.51 17.60 27.80
N ASN A 17 6.64 18.45 28.35
CA ASN A 17 5.45 18.07 29.13
C ASN A 17 4.15 18.11 28.34
N VAL A 18 4.18 18.37 27.02
CA VAL A 18 2.97 18.39 26.22
C VAL A 18 2.75 17.01 25.64
N ASP A 19 1.75 16.29 26.12
CA ASP A 19 1.32 14.98 25.64
C ASP A 19 0.59 15.11 24.27
N VAL A 20 1.32 15.55 23.25
CA VAL A 20 0.80 15.69 21.89
C VAL A 20 1.61 14.86 20.91
N VAL A 21 0.92 14.39 19.88
CA VAL A 21 1.50 13.71 18.73
C VAL A 21 1.31 14.61 17.51
N ILE A 22 2.39 14.85 16.78
CA ILE A 22 2.38 15.63 15.55
C ILE A 22 2.59 14.67 14.39
N ASN A 23 1.61 14.57 13.51
CA ASN A 23 1.65 13.75 12.32
C ASN A 23 1.18 14.55 11.10
N ASP A 24 1.56 14.10 9.91
CA ASP A 24 0.93 14.59 8.68
C ASP A 24 -0.55 14.22 8.66
N THR A 25 -1.33 15.06 7.98
CA THR A 25 -2.75 14.79 7.78
C THR A 25 -2.98 14.00 6.50
N ASP A 26 -4.11 13.32 6.44
CA ASP A 26 -4.62 12.77 5.20
C ASP A 26 -4.74 13.88 4.12
N LYS A 27 -4.39 13.56 2.87
CA LYS A 27 -4.41 14.49 1.72
C LYS A 27 -3.44 15.69 1.80
N ASN A 28 -2.37 15.60 2.59
CA ASN A 28 -1.30 16.62 2.66
C ASN A 28 -1.80 18.04 2.99
N VAL A 29 -2.87 18.18 3.76
CA VAL A 29 -3.41 19.49 4.17
C VAL A 29 -2.48 20.22 5.17
N GLY A 30 -1.48 19.52 5.68
CA GLY A 30 -0.45 20.02 6.59
C GLY A 30 -0.32 19.12 7.82
N PRO A 31 0.58 19.45 8.77
CA PRO A 31 0.72 18.70 10.00
C PRO A 31 -0.48 18.93 10.92
N THR A 32 -0.89 17.90 11.62
CA THR A 32 -1.87 17.96 12.71
C THR A 32 -1.21 17.71 14.04
N CYS A 33 -1.77 18.32 15.08
CA CYS A 33 -1.38 18.14 16.47
C CYS A 33 -2.58 17.56 17.22
N ALA A 34 -2.45 16.38 17.77
CA ALA A 34 -3.50 15.70 18.52
C ALA A 34 -3.01 15.30 19.91
N GLY A 35 -3.89 15.24 20.89
CA GLY A 35 -3.58 14.71 22.21
C GLY A 35 -3.12 13.25 22.10
N LYS A 36 -2.11 12.86 22.86
CA LYS A 36 -1.60 11.48 22.86
C LYS A 36 -2.71 10.48 23.22
N ASN A 37 -3.57 10.83 24.16
CA ASN A 37 -4.69 9.99 24.55
C ASN A 37 -5.71 9.82 23.42
N ASP A 38 -5.97 10.86 22.63
CA ASP A 38 -6.88 10.79 21.49
C ASP A 38 -6.33 9.85 20.42
N VAL A 39 -5.02 9.94 20.16
CA VAL A 39 -4.33 9.03 19.22
C VAL A 39 -4.41 7.58 19.72
N ILE A 40 -4.12 7.34 21.02
CA ILE A 40 -4.18 6.00 21.62
C ILE A 40 -5.61 5.44 21.55
N ASN A 41 -6.60 6.25 21.92
CA ASN A 41 -8.00 5.83 21.92
C ASN A 41 -8.47 5.46 20.52
N GLU A 42 -8.13 6.28 19.52
CA GLU A 42 -8.51 6.01 18.13
C GLU A 42 -7.77 4.78 17.56
N CYS A 43 -6.46 4.63 17.83
CA CYS A 43 -5.72 3.42 17.47
C CYS A 43 -6.34 2.19 18.11
N THR A 44 -6.64 2.25 19.38
CA THR A 44 -7.25 1.16 20.15
C THR A 44 -8.62 0.80 19.58
N ARG A 45 -9.48 1.79 19.35
CA ARG A 45 -10.80 1.60 18.76
C ARG A 45 -10.71 0.82 17.45
N GLN A 46 -9.77 1.18 16.57
CA GLN A 46 -9.61 0.52 15.29
C GLN A 46 -9.01 -0.89 15.40
N LEU A 47 -8.02 -1.10 16.28
CA LEU A 47 -7.42 -2.41 16.49
C LEU A 47 -8.38 -3.42 17.14
N TYR A 48 -9.39 -2.96 17.87
CA TYR A 48 -10.46 -3.82 18.41
C TYR A 48 -11.51 -4.22 17.38
N GLU A 49 -11.42 -3.75 16.13
CA GLU A 49 -12.30 -4.21 15.05
C GLU A 49 -11.95 -5.65 14.67
N LYS A 50 -12.61 -6.61 15.34
CA LYS A 50 -12.33 -8.07 15.27
C LYS A 50 -12.45 -8.67 13.87
N ARG A 51 -13.16 -7.99 12.96
CA ARG A 51 -13.27 -8.44 11.57
C ARG A 51 -11.99 -8.20 10.77
N VAL A 52 -11.18 -7.22 11.20
CA VAL A 52 -10.00 -6.75 10.48
C VAL A 52 -8.71 -7.20 11.17
N TYR A 53 -8.68 -7.14 12.51
CA TYR A 53 -7.47 -7.38 13.29
C TYR A 53 -7.66 -8.52 14.29
N ASN A 54 -6.64 -9.34 14.43
CA ASN A 54 -6.59 -10.41 15.44
C ASN A 54 -5.39 -10.19 16.35
N GLN A 55 -5.62 -10.18 17.65
CA GLN A 55 -4.55 -10.11 18.62
C GLN A 55 -3.79 -11.45 18.66
N LEU A 56 -2.47 -11.36 18.62
CA LEU A 56 -1.56 -12.50 18.72
C LEU A 56 -0.71 -12.39 19.98
N THR A 57 -0.35 -13.54 20.55
CA THR A 57 0.74 -13.57 21.54
C THR A 57 2.08 -13.34 20.83
N LYS A 58 3.10 -12.91 21.57
CA LYS A 58 4.43 -12.67 21.03
C LYS A 58 4.99 -13.93 20.36
N GLU A 59 4.88 -15.07 21.03
CA GLU A 59 5.36 -16.37 20.56
C GLU A 59 4.69 -16.77 19.25
N LYS A 60 3.37 -16.57 19.15
CA LYS A 60 2.60 -16.86 17.94
C LYS A 60 2.97 -15.92 16.79
N ALA A 61 3.24 -14.65 17.09
CA ALA A 61 3.70 -13.70 16.10
C ALA A 61 5.09 -14.08 15.57
N GLU A 62 6.02 -14.46 16.44
CA GLU A 62 7.37 -14.93 16.08
C GLU A 62 7.31 -16.20 15.22
N GLN A 63 6.46 -17.16 15.58
CA GLN A 63 6.24 -18.38 14.78
C GLN A 63 5.71 -18.03 13.37
N LEU A 64 4.74 -17.14 13.26
CA LEU A 64 4.21 -16.71 11.96
C LEU A 64 5.29 -16.03 11.10
N ILE A 65 6.13 -15.20 11.70
CA ILE A 65 7.26 -14.58 11.01
C ILE A 65 8.19 -15.64 10.42
N GLN A 66 8.52 -16.69 11.18
CA GLN A 66 9.36 -17.78 10.68
C GLN A 66 8.69 -18.57 9.54
N VAL A 67 7.38 -18.79 9.64
CA VAL A 67 6.60 -19.43 8.56
C VAL A 67 6.64 -18.58 7.28
N ILE A 68 6.45 -17.26 7.39
CA ILE A 68 6.52 -16.34 6.25
C ILE A 68 7.91 -16.37 5.61
N ARG A 69 8.98 -16.30 6.43
CA ARG A 69 10.36 -16.37 5.94
C ARG A 69 10.61 -17.63 5.13
N LYS A 70 10.35 -18.80 5.71
CA LYS A 70 10.57 -20.10 5.07
C LYS A 70 9.75 -20.22 3.78
N ARG A 71 8.51 -19.76 3.80
CA ARG A 71 7.63 -19.81 2.63
C ARG A 71 8.16 -18.95 1.49
N LEU A 72 8.54 -17.70 1.77
CA LEU A 72 9.12 -16.80 0.78
C LEU A 72 10.40 -17.40 0.17
N GLU A 73 11.33 -17.85 1.03
CA GLU A 73 12.58 -18.47 0.61
C GLU A 73 12.34 -19.69 -0.29
N ASN A 74 11.46 -20.59 0.10
CA ASN A 74 11.13 -21.78 -0.69
C ASN A 74 10.50 -21.40 -2.05
N VAL A 75 9.57 -20.45 -2.08
CA VAL A 75 8.94 -20.01 -3.33
C VAL A 75 9.98 -19.41 -4.28
N VAL A 76 10.80 -18.49 -3.80
CA VAL A 76 11.79 -17.80 -4.61
C VAL A 76 12.87 -18.78 -5.11
N ASN A 77 13.38 -19.67 -4.25
CA ASN A 77 14.39 -20.67 -4.63
C ASN A 77 13.84 -21.66 -5.66
N ASN A 78 12.62 -22.13 -5.47
CA ASN A 78 11.97 -23.03 -6.45
C ASN A 78 11.77 -22.37 -7.81
N HIS A 79 11.43 -21.08 -7.86
CA HIS A 79 11.30 -20.34 -9.12
C HIS A 79 12.64 -20.10 -9.77
N MET A 80 13.70 -19.85 -9.01
CA MET A 80 15.06 -19.76 -9.52
C MET A 80 15.53 -21.09 -10.13
N ILE A 81 15.32 -22.21 -9.44
CA ILE A 81 15.70 -23.55 -9.94
C ILE A 81 14.98 -23.88 -11.24
N LYS A 82 13.71 -23.46 -11.39
CA LYS A 82 12.91 -23.65 -12.61
C LYS A 82 13.22 -22.65 -13.73
N GLY A 83 14.16 -21.73 -13.52
CA GLY A 83 14.53 -20.71 -14.50
C GLY A 83 13.51 -19.58 -14.66
N PHE A 84 12.53 -19.45 -13.74
CA PHE A 84 11.53 -18.37 -13.76
C PHE A 84 11.98 -17.10 -13.04
N CYS A 85 13.11 -17.16 -12.35
CA CYS A 85 13.68 -16.07 -11.58
C CYS A 85 15.19 -16.08 -11.75
N SER A 86 15.77 -14.95 -12.13
CA SER A 86 17.22 -14.77 -12.23
C SER A 86 17.87 -14.72 -10.85
N LYS A 87 19.18 -14.90 -10.79
CA LYS A 87 19.95 -14.76 -9.53
C LYS A 87 19.86 -13.35 -8.94
N LYS A 88 19.80 -12.30 -9.78
CA LYS A 88 19.64 -10.91 -9.33
C LYS A 88 18.27 -10.71 -8.69
N GLU A 89 17.21 -11.19 -9.33
CA GLU A 89 15.85 -11.12 -8.78
C GLU A 89 15.71 -11.92 -7.47
N GLN A 90 16.30 -13.10 -7.41
CA GLN A 90 16.37 -13.88 -6.16
C GLN A 90 17.01 -13.07 -5.03
N GLN A 91 18.19 -12.48 -5.29
CA GLN A 91 18.89 -11.66 -4.30
C GLN A 91 18.05 -10.47 -3.84
N PHE A 92 17.35 -9.79 -4.76
CA PHE A 92 16.46 -8.70 -4.45
C PHE A 92 15.27 -9.18 -3.60
N LEU A 93 14.58 -10.23 -4.02
CA LEU A 93 13.39 -10.76 -3.33
C LEU A 93 13.70 -11.23 -1.90
N LEU A 94 14.91 -11.76 -1.67
CA LEU A 94 15.34 -12.25 -0.37
C LEU A 94 16.14 -11.23 0.47
N SER A 95 16.32 -10.00 -0.03
CA SER A 95 17.18 -8.98 0.59
C SER A 95 16.81 -8.64 2.03
N ASN A 96 15.53 -8.70 2.38
CA ASN A 96 15.03 -8.37 3.72
C ASN A 96 14.91 -9.58 4.66
N LEU A 97 15.25 -10.79 4.22
CA LEU A 97 15.08 -12.00 5.05
C LEU A 97 15.77 -11.94 6.42
N ASN A 98 16.95 -11.33 6.48
CA ASN A 98 17.75 -11.29 7.71
C ASN A 98 17.76 -9.93 8.41
N ARG A 99 17.27 -8.86 7.73
CA ARG A 99 17.30 -7.50 8.25
C ARG A 99 15.97 -6.81 7.97
N PHE A 100 14.93 -7.27 8.62
CA PHE A 100 13.59 -6.70 8.48
C PHE A 100 13.14 -5.95 9.72
N LYS A 101 12.14 -5.09 9.55
CA LYS A 101 11.39 -4.46 10.64
C LYS A 101 9.97 -4.99 10.64
N VAL A 102 9.47 -5.33 11.82
CA VAL A 102 8.05 -5.69 11.98
C VAL A 102 7.21 -4.44 11.69
N PRO A 103 6.19 -4.55 10.83
CA PRO A 103 5.29 -3.43 10.55
C PRO A 103 4.67 -2.88 11.84
N HIS A 104 4.54 -1.57 11.93
CA HIS A 104 3.86 -0.93 13.04
C HIS A 104 2.60 -0.22 12.59
N PHE A 105 1.59 -0.23 13.44
CA PHE A 105 0.32 0.43 13.22
C PHE A 105 0.38 1.88 13.72
N TYR A 106 -0.20 2.80 12.96
CA TYR A 106 -0.43 4.18 13.35
C TYR A 106 -1.64 4.74 12.61
N ILE A 107 -2.08 5.92 12.98
CA ILE A 107 -3.19 6.60 12.30
C ILE A 107 -2.72 7.92 11.68
N ILE A 108 -3.35 8.28 10.57
CA ILE A 108 -3.26 9.60 9.96
C ILE A 108 -4.63 10.24 10.05
N TRP A 109 -4.72 11.44 10.64
CA TRP A 109 -5.99 12.09 10.87
C TRP A 109 -6.64 12.61 9.58
N LYS A 110 -7.91 12.30 9.40
CA LYS A 110 -8.79 12.86 8.37
C LYS A 110 -9.50 14.09 8.94
N ILE A 111 -8.80 15.23 8.95
CA ILE A 111 -9.30 16.47 9.57
C ILE A 111 -10.47 17.12 8.83
N LEU A 112 -10.73 16.72 7.59
CA LEU A 112 -11.88 17.17 6.80
C LEU A 112 -13.18 16.38 7.09
N LYS A 113 -13.14 15.43 8.03
CA LYS A 113 -14.31 14.69 8.50
C LYS A 113 -14.75 15.21 9.86
N ASN A 114 -16.05 15.19 10.13
CA ASN A 114 -16.62 15.51 11.43
C ASN A 114 -17.52 14.35 11.89
N PRO A 115 -17.19 13.67 13.01
CA PRO A 115 -16.01 13.86 13.83
C PRO A 115 -14.70 13.46 13.11
N PHE A 116 -13.56 13.91 13.63
CA PHE A 116 -12.25 13.49 13.12
C PHE A 116 -12.08 11.99 13.24
N VAL A 117 -11.58 11.37 12.18
CA VAL A 117 -11.39 9.92 12.11
C VAL A 117 -9.94 9.63 11.70
N GLY A 118 -9.32 8.67 12.36
CA GLY A 118 -8.00 8.18 11.99
C GLY A 118 -8.07 7.26 10.76
N ARG A 119 -7.21 7.50 9.76
CA ARG A 119 -6.95 6.50 8.71
C ARG A 119 -5.97 5.47 9.25
N PRO A 120 -6.34 4.18 9.37
CA PRO A 120 -5.41 3.14 9.79
C PRO A 120 -4.29 2.99 8.75
N THR A 121 -3.08 2.96 9.21
CA THR A 121 -1.89 2.80 8.39
C THR A 121 -0.96 1.79 9.04
N VAL A 122 -0.42 0.87 8.24
CA VAL A 122 0.56 -0.13 8.68
C VAL A 122 1.84 0.11 7.91
N ALA A 123 2.88 0.54 8.61
CA ALA A 123 4.18 0.82 8.00
C ALA A 123 4.89 -0.49 7.66
N GLY A 124 4.82 -0.89 6.40
CA GLY A 124 5.42 -2.12 5.89
C GLY A 124 6.81 -1.95 5.27
N TYR A 125 7.43 -0.78 5.35
CA TYR A 125 8.77 -0.57 4.81
C TYR A 125 9.79 -1.47 5.53
N ASN A 126 10.73 -2.01 4.78
CA ASN A 126 11.72 -2.99 5.28
C ASN A 126 11.11 -4.25 5.95
N TRP A 127 9.85 -4.54 5.67
CA TRP A 127 9.27 -5.83 6.03
C TRP A 127 9.83 -6.96 5.14
N ILE A 128 9.77 -8.19 5.59
CA ILE A 128 10.25 -9.38 4.84
C ILE A 128 9.66 -9.42 3.42
N LEU A 129 8.38 -9.07 3.27
CA LEU A 129 7.67 -9.11 1.99
C LEU A 129 7.79 -7.83 1.17
N SER A 130 8.45 -6.77 1.66
CA SER A 130 8.54 -5.49 0.94
C SER A 130 9.20 -5.62 -0.44
N PRO A 131 10.34 -6.36 -0.58
CA PRO A 131 10.93 -6.55 -1.91
C PRO A 131 9.99 -7.30 -2.86
N ALA A 132 9.28 -8.33 -2.37
CA ALA A 132 8.30 -9.05 -3.17
C ALA A 132 7.12 -8.18 -3.59
N SER A 133 6.64 -7.30 -2.70
CA SER A 133 5.58 -6.34 -3.03
C SER A 133 6.02 -5.35 -4.10
N ILE A 134 7.25 -4.83 -4.02
CA ILE A 134 7.83 -3.93 -5.02
C ILE A 134 7.96 -4.67 -6.37
N PHE A 135 8.48 -5.88 -6.34
CA PHE A 135 8.65 -6.71 -7.53
C PHE A 135 7.31 -6.96 -8.24
N VAL A 136 6.31 -7.44 -7.52
CA VAL A 136 4.98 -7.68 -8.08
C VAL A 136 4.34 -6.39 -8.58
N GLY A 137 4.45 -5.30 -7.79
CA GLY A 137 3.93 -4.00 -8.18
C GLY A 137 4.55 -3.44 -9.46
N HIS A 138 5.85 -3.68 -9.68
CA HIS A 138 6.53 -3.27 -10.91
C HIS A 138 5.90 -3.91 -12.14
N TYR A 139 5.66 -5.23 -12.13
CA TYR A 139 5.03 -5.92 -13.24
C TYR A 139 3.55 -5.59 -13.39
N LEU A 140 2.81 -5.48 -12.28
CA LEU A 140 1.38 -5.19 -12.32
C LEU A 140 1.08 -3.76 -12.79
N LYS A 141 1.98 -2.81 -12.57
CA LYS A 141 1.80 -1.43 -13.01
C LYS A 141 1.59 -1.30 -14.53
N GLU A 142 2.23 -2.16 -15.31
CA GLU A 142 2.07 -2.17 -16.77
C GLU A 142 0.64 -2.53 -17.19
N PHE A 143 -0.09 -3.30 -16.37
CA PHE A 143 -1.50 -3.64 -16.68
C PHE A 143 -2.43 -2.46 -16.50
N CYS A 144 -2.16 -1.57 -15.55
CA CYS A 144 -3.01 -0.42 -15.30
C CYS A 144 -3.21 0.44 -16.55
N THR A 145 -2.22 0.47 -17.45
CA THR A 145 -2.31 1.25 -18.70
C THR A 145 -3.14 0.57 -19.79
N LYS A 146 -3.53 -0.69 -19.61
CA LYS A 146 -4.26 -1.50 -20.59
C LYS A 146 -5.77 -1.52 -20.35
N PHE A 147 -6.22 -0.89 -19.25
CA PHE A 147 -7.65 -0.82 -18.91
C PHE A 147 -8.17 0.58 -19.14
N ASP A 148 -9.12 0.74 -20.04
CA ASP A 148 -9.76 2.04 -20.32
C ASP A 148 -10.48 2.64 -19.12
N ALA A 149 -10.95 1.78 -18.19
CA ALA A 149 -11.56 2.21 -16.94
C ALA A 149 -10.57 2.88 -15.96
N ILE A 150 -9.25 2.81 -16.20
CA ILE A 150 -8.24 3.42 -15.34
C ILE A 150 -7.84 4.77 -15.91
N LEU A 151 -8.25 5.83 -15.23
CA LEU A 151 -7.83 7.19 -15.53
C LEU A 151 -6.45 7.47 -14.92
N MET A 152 -5.46 7.73 -15.76
CA MET A 152 -4.10 8.03 -15.31
C MET A 152 -3.96 9.44 -14.74
N ASP A 153 -4.80 10.37 -15.22
CA ASP A 153 -4.83 11.77 -14.77
C ASP A 153 -6.19 12.43 -15.02
N SER A 154 -6.44 13.55 -14.36
CA SER A 154 -7.69 14.29 -14.47
C SER A 154 -7.88 14.95 -15.85
N LEU A 155 -6.82 15.26 -16.58
CA LEU A 155 -6.91 15.88 -17.90
C LEU A 155 -7.48 14.91 -18.94
N ARG A 156 -7.20 13.60 -18.80
CA ARG A 156 -7.82 12.59 -19.67
C ARG A 156 -9.33 12.54 -19.46
N LEU A 157 -9.79 12.64 -18.22
CA LEU A 157 -11.22 12.71 -17.92
C LEU A 157 -11.87 13.96 -18.53
N VAL A 158 -11.25 15.14 -18.35
CA VAL A 158 -11.75 16.39 -18.93
C VAL A 158 -11.85 16.27 -20.44
N LYS A 159 -10.80 15.83 -21.13
CA LYS A 159 -10.79 15.63 -22.58
C LYS A 159 -11.80 14.58 -23.07
N PHE A 160 -12.11 13.60 -22.24
CA PHE A 160 -13.17 12.64 -22.54
C PHE A 160 -14.54 13.33 -22.45
N LEU A 161 -14.83 14.00 -21.33
CA LEU A 161 -16.10 14.67 -21.09
C LEU A 161 -16.39 15.81 -22.09
N GLU A 162 -15.34 16.54 -22.55
CA GLU A 162 -15.48 17.58 -23.60
C GLU A 162 -15.98 17.05 -24.96
N LYS A 163 -15.81 15.76 -25.21
CA LYS A 163 -16.24 15.10 -26.47
C LYS A 163 -17.63 14.49 -26.38
N GLU A 164 -18.07 14.22 -25.16
CA GLU A 164 -19.38 13.61 -24.91
C GLU A 164 -20.50 14.67 -25.02
N LYS A 165 -21.61 14.26 -25.56
CA LYS A 165 -22.84 15.06 -25.58
C LYS A 165 -23.74 14.53 -24.49
N PHE A 166 -24.14 15.42 -23.61
CA PHE A 166 -25.06 15.10 -22.52
C PHE A 166 -26.45 15.64 -22.84
N ASP A 167 -27.45 14.79 -22.69
CA ASP A 167 -28.85 15.19 -22.79
C ASP A 167 -29.36 15.67 -21.42
N SER A 168 -30.52 16.37 -21.42
CA SER A 168 -31.12 16.91 -20.19
C SER A 168 -31.48 15.86 -19.16
N ASP A 169 -31.63 14.60 -19.59
CA ASP A 169 -32.03 13.47 -18.77
C ASP A 169 -30.86 12.60 -18.32
N ASP A 170 -29.63 12.99 -18.69
CA ASP A 170 -28.40 12.28 -18.26
C ASP A 170 -28.03 12.62 -16.83
N PHE A 171 -27.59 11.62 -16.09
CA PHE A 171 -27.09 11.77 -14.71
C PHE A 171 -25.62 11.47 -14.60
N LEU A 172 -24.87 12.43 -14.05
CA LEU A 172 -23.49 12.21 -13.62
C LEU A 172 -23.45 11.81 -12.14
N PHE A 173 -22.83 10.71 -11.82
CA PHE A 173 -22.65 10.29 -10.44
C PHE A 173 -21.20 9.88 -10.17
N THR A 174 -20.78 10.01 -8.92
CA THR A 174 -19.49 9.53 -8.45
C THR A 174 -19.70 8.54 -7.33
N VAL A 175 -18.85 7.51 -7.30
CA VAL A 175 -18.86 6.53 -6.21
C VAL A 175 -17.46 6.44 -5.59
N ASP A 176 -17.41 6.18 -4.29
CA ASP A 176 -16.17 5.93 -3.57
C ASP A 176 -16.32 4.69 -2.69
N PHE A 177 -15.23 3.94 -2.55
CA PHE A 177 -15.23 2.73 -1.71
C PHE A 177 -14.91 3.09 -0.27
N ALA A 178 -15.83 2.82 0.63
CA ALA A 178 -15.56 2.95 2.06
C ALA A 178 -14.54 1.88 2.50
N SER A 179 -13.43 2.33 3.11
CA SER A 179 -12.41 1.43 3.67
C SER A 179 -11.95 0.34 2.70
N LEU A 180 -11.63 0.71 1.45
CA LEU A 180 -11.30 -0.20 0.36
C LEU A 180 -10.37 -1.36 0.79
N TYR A 181 -9.23 -1.04 1.41
CA TYR A 181 -8.20 -2.05 1.74
C TYR A 181 -8.66 -3.13 2.72
N THR A 182 -9.58 -2.82 3.63
CA THR A 182 -10.12 -3.77 4.60
C THR A 182 -11.34 -4.53 4.08
N ASN A 183 -11.94 -4.06 2.98
CA ASN A 183 -13.15 -4.64 2.39
C ASN A 183 -12.88 -5.45 1.10
N ILE A 184 -11.64 -5.42 0.57
CA ILE A 184 -11.28 -6.25 -0.58
C ILE A 184 -11.33 -7.73 -0.19
N PRO A 185 -12.13 -8.56 -0.87
CA PRO A 185 -12.13 -10.01 -0.67
C PRO A 185 -10.84 -10.60 -1.28
N VAL A 186 -9.78 -10.66 -0.47
CA VAL A 186 -8.41 -10.97 -0.90
C VAL A 186 -8.31 -12.25 -1.75
N LYS A 187 -9.04 -13.31 -1.38
CA LYS A 187 -9.01 -14.57 -2.15
C LYS A 187 -9.50 -14.35 -3.57
N HIS A 188 -10.66 -13.72 -3.72
CA HIS A 188 -11.25 -13.42 -5.03
C HIS A 188 -10.37 -12.46 -5.84
N ALA A 189 -9.82 -11.42 -5.20
CA ALA A 189 -8.89 -10.51 -5.85
C ALA A 189 -7.63 -11.22 -6.40
N ILE A 190 -7.09 -12.20 -5.64
CA ILE A 190 -5.95 -13.01 -6.12
C ILE A 190 -6.34 -13.88 -7.32
N GLU A 191 -7.54 -14.45 -7.33
CA GLU A 191 -8.03 -15.26 -8.45
C GLU A 191 -8.21 -14.42 -9.70
N LEU A 192 -8.88 -13.27 -9.61
CA LEU A 192 -9.00 -12.31 -10.71
C LEU A 192 -7.64 -11.85 -11.22
N MET A 193 -6.70 -11.56 -10.33
CA MET A 193 -5.35 -11.17 -10.74
C MET A 193 -4.61 -12.29 -11.49
N LYS A 194 -4.80 -13.55 -11.11
CA LYS A 194 -4.25 -14.69 -11.87
C LYS A 194 -4.83 -14.78 -13.28
N GLU A 195 -6.14 -14.59 -13.44
CA GLU A 195 -6.80 -14.57 -14.73
C GLU A 195 -6.29 -13.42 -15.61
N ILE A 196 -6.18 -12.21 -15.05
CA ILE A 196 -5.63 -11.04 -15.73
C ILE A 196 -4.20 -11.30 -16.18
N VAL A 197 -3.34 -11.78 -15.27
CA VAL A 197 -1.94 -12.12 -15.57
C VAL A 197 -1.88 -13.20 -16.64
N PHE A 198 -2.71 -14.24 -16.55
CA PHE A 198 -2.78 -15.30 -17.56
C PHE A 198 -3.19 -14.75 -18.94
N PHE A 199 -4.21 -13.91 -18.98
CA PHE A 199 -4.74 -13.36 -20.22
C PHE A 199 -3.76 -12.41 -20.93
N PHE A 200 -3.03 -11.58 -20.17
CA PHE A 200 -2.17 -10.54 -20.73
C PHE A 200 -0.69 -10.90 -20.82
N LEU A 201 -0.17 -11.78 -19.94
CA LEU A 201 1.27 -12.10 -19.88
C LEU A 201 1.63 -13.42 -20.54
N ILE A 202 0.69 -14.36 -20.67
CA ILE A 202 1.00 -15.57 -21.42
C ILE A 202 0.83 -15.24 -22.89
N PRO A 203 1.93 -15.10 -23.65
CA PRO A 203 1.84 -14.86 -25.07
C PRO A 203 1.05 -16.01 -25.69
N ARG A 204 0.15 -15.70 -26.60
CA ARG A 204 -0.48 -16.71 -27.47
C ARG A 204 0.57 -17.50 -28.28
N ASN A 205 1.83 -17.10 -28.17
CA ASN A 205 2.99 -17.78 -28.77
C ASN A 205 4.06 -18.04 -27.69
N PRO A 206 4.31 -19.30 -27.27
CA PRO A 206 5.26 -19.67 -26.21
C PRO A 206 6.72 -19.29 -26.46
N ARG A 207 7.07 -18.84 -27.68
CA ARG A 207 8.44 -18.47 -28.06
C ARG A 207 8.76 -16.97 -27.85
N ALA A 208 7.83 -16.17 -27.37
CA ALA A 208 8.00 -14.72 -27.26
C ALA A 208 8.37 -14.23 -25.84
N TRP A 209 8.58 -15.13 -24.89
CA TRP A 209 8.95 -14.75 -23.52
C TRP A 209 10.47 -14.76 -23.37
N SER A 210 11.10 -13.63 -23.59
CA SER A 210 12.46 -13.35 -23.09
C SER A 210 12.34 -12.41 -21.89
N PRO A 211 13.03 -12.68 -20.76
CA PRO A 211 13.09 -11.73 -19.65
C PRO A 211 13.75 -10.44 -20.16
N VAL A 212 13.00 -9.35 -20.15
CA VAL A 212 13.57 -8.02 -20.41
C VAL A 212 14.44 -7.67 -19.21
N GLU A 213 15.74 -7.60 -19.41
CA GLU A 213 16.67 -6.98 -18.46
C GLU A 213 16.31 -5.48 -18.35
N LYS A 214 15.45 -5.13 -17.39
CA LYS A 214 15.24 -3.73 -17.02
C LYS A 214 15.96 -3.48 -15.71
N ASP A 215 16.77 -2.44 -15.70
CA ASP A 215 17.50 -1.95 -14.53
C ASP A 215 16.53 -1.68 -13.36
N LEU A 216 16.59 -2.54 -12.34
CA LEU A 216 15.88 -2.37 -11.08
C LEU A 216 16.64 -1.45 -10.08
N THR A 217 17.66 -0.73 -10.55
CA THR A 217 18.55 0.07 -9.70
C THR A 217 18.36 1.58 -9.84
N GLY A 218 17.30 2.05 -10.46
CA GLY A 218 17.04 3.46 -10.68
C GLY A 218 16.06 4.06 -9.66
N GLY A 219 16.61 4.90 -8.73
CA GLY A 219 15.86 5.88 -7.95
C GLY A 219 15.59 5.52 -6.51
#